data_80e3b3cba1957405e0dc5a90ec025d63
#
_entry.id   80e3b3cba1957405e0dc5a90ec025d63
#
_cell.length_a   1.000
_cell.length_b   1.000
_cell.length_c   1.000
_cell.angle_alpha   90.00
_cell.angle_beta   90.00
_cell.angle_gamma   90.00
#
_symmetry.space_group_name_H-M   'P 1'
#
loop_
_entity.id
_entity.type
_entity.pdbx_description
1 polymer ?
#
loop_
_entity_poly.entity_id
_entity_poly.type
_entity_poly.pdbx_seq_one_letter_code
_entity_poly.pdbx_strand_id
1 'polypeptide(L)'
;NIDKLAEDGVKLTSYYAAQPVCSASRAAILTGAYANRIGIYNAFGPTSDSGINSNEYTLAEMLKDNGYETGIFGKWHLGSKKEFFPTNHGFDEFYGILYSNDMWRWHPENPEGYPQDLLLYRNENPLKEIIDQSNLTKDITTESINFIEKNKDNSFFLYIAHPQPHVPLFVSEDFEDLTGNGLYADVITEIDYSVGRVLEKIEESGL
;
A
#
# COMPACT_ATOMS: atom_id res chain seq x y z
N ASN A 1 -2.28 -14.25 12.79
CA ASN A 1 -1.04 -13.46 12.68
C ASN A 1 -1.24 -12.05 13.24
N ILE A 2 -2.24 -11.29 12.77
CA ILE A 2 -2.53 -9.93 13.25
C ILE A 2 -2.93 -9.93 14.74
N ASP A 3 -3.74 -10.89 15.19
CA ASP A 3 -4.12 -11.02 16.60
C ASP A 3 -2.90 -11.30 17.48
N LYS A 4 -1.98 -12.18 17.02
CA LYS A 4 -0.72 -12.43 17.74
C LYS A 4 0.14 -11.17 17.84
N LEU A 5 0.25 -10.39 16.74
CA LEU A 5 0.96 -9.12 16.76
C LEU A 5 0.36 -8.14 17.78
N ALA A 6 -0.97 -8.14 17.94
CA ALA A 6 -1.66 -7.33 18.94
C ALA A 6 -1.46 -7.85 20.38
N GLU A 7 -1.32 -9.15 20.58
CA GLU A 7 -1.01 -9.77 21.88
C GLU A 7 0.42 -9.48 22.31
N ASP A 8 1.38 -9.56 21.38
CA ASP A 8 2.80 -9.33 21.64
C ASP A 8 3.16 -7.82 21.71
N GLY A 9 2.29 -6.95 21.24
CA GLY A 9 2.51 -5.52 21.12
C GLY A 9 1.44 -4.66 21.80
N VAL A 10 0.92 -3.68 21.07
CA VAL A 10 -0.08 -2.73 21.58
C VAL A 10 -1.31 -2.70 20.67
N LYS A 11 -2.49 -2.94 21.25
CA LYS A 11 -3.78 -2.78 20.59
C LYS A 11 -4.41 -1.43 20.94
N LEU A 12 -4.49 -0.52 19.97
CA LEU A 12 -5.11 0.78 20.15
C LEU A 12 -6.64 0.66 19.97
N THR A 13 -7.39 0.63 21.07
CA THR A 13 -8.86 0.43 21.06
C THR A 13 -9.65 1.69 20.68
N SER A 14 -8.99 2.86 20.68
CA SER A 14 -9.59 4.16 20.35
C SER A 14 -8.74 4.93 19.34
N TYR A 15 -8.27 4.23 18.31
CA TYR A 15 -7.56 4.85 17.19
C TYR A 15 -8.55 5.41 16.17
N TYR A 16 -8.34 6.65 15.75
CA TYR A 16 -9.16 7.34 14.75
C TYR A 16 -8.29 7.76 13.58
N ALA A 17 -8.67 7.35 12.36
CA ALA A 17 -8.06 7.87 11.16
C ALA A 17 -8.32 9.37 11.00
N ALA A 18 -7.35 10.12 10.50
CA ALA A 18 -7.46 11.57 10.38
C ALA A 18 -8.55 12.02 9.37
N GLN A 19 -8.86 11.16 8.39
CA GLN A 19 -9.89 11.38 7.38
C GLN A 19 -10.49 10.04 6.92
N PRO A 20 -11.79 9.97 6.60
CA PRO A 20 -12.45 8.75 6.14
C PRO A 20 -12.31 8.53 4.62
N VAL A 21 -11.20 8.97 4.01
CA VAL A 21 -10.93 8.84 2.58
C VAL A 21 -9.46 8.56 2.31
N CYS A 22 -9.18 7.75 1.28
CA CYS A 22 -7.88 7.11 1.02
C CYS A 22 -6.70 8.10 0.98
N SER A 23 -6.66 9.04 0.02
CA SER A 23 -5.51 9.93 -0.15
C SER A 23 -5.28 10.81 1.06
N ALA A 24 -6.35 11.38 1.61
CA ALA A 24 -6.26 12.23 2.79
C ALA A 24 -5.75 11.46 4.05
N SER A 25 -6.24 10.23 4.26
CA SER A 25 -5.76 9.39 5.35
C SER A 25 -4.30 8.97 5.17
N ARG A 26 -3.89 8.59 3.95
CA ARG A 26 -2.51 8.21 3.62
C ARG A 26 -1.54 9.38 3.78
N ALA A 27 -1.94 10.57 3.32
CA ALA A 27 -1.15 11.78 3.52
C ALA A 27 -0.95 12.08 5.01
N ALA A 28 -2.00 11.96 5.82
CA ALA A 28 -1.91 12.19 7.26
C ALA A 28 -0.97 11.19 7.96
N ILE A 29 -0.99 9.90 7.57
CA ILE A 29 -0.07 8.87 8.10
C ILE A 29 1.39 9.23 7.76
N LEU A 30 1.66 9.63 6.51
CA LEU A 30 3.01 9.87 6.06
C LEU A 30 3.59 11.22 6.50
N THR A 31 2.76 12.23 6.79
CA THR A 31 3.22 13.57 7.13
C THR A 31 3.01 13.92 8.62
N GLY A 32 2.21 13.14 9.35
CA GLY A 32 1.80 13.50 10.70
C GLY A 32 0.88 14.72 10.76
N ALA A 33 0.43 15.26 9.62
CA ALA A 33 -0.40 16.44 9.52
C ALA A 33 -1.86 16.07 9.22
N TYR A 34 -2.80 16.89 9.69
CA TYR A 34 -4.17 16.80 9.18
C TYR A 34 -4.19 17.11 7.68
N ALA A 35 -4.74 16.19 6.88
CA ALA A 35 -4.75 16.31 5.42
C ALA A 35 -5.32 17.63 4.90
N ASN A 36 -6.32 18.20 5.58
CA ASN A 36 -6.89 19.51 5.24
C ASN A 36 -5.86 20.66 5.33
N ARG A 37 -4.86 20.56 6.20
CA ARG A 37 -3.81 21.59 6.34
C ARG A 37 -2.82 21.57 5.19
N ILE A 38 -2.66 20.41 4.56
CA ILE A 38 -1.78 20.20 3.40
C ILE A 38 -2.56 20.17 2.08
N GLY A 39 -3.82 20.61 2.10
CA GLY A 39 -4.64 20.79 0.90
C GLY A 39 -5.23 19.50 0.31
N ILE A 40 -5.20 18.38 1.05
CA ILE A 40 -5.72 17.11 0.57
C ILE A 40 -7.05 16.80 1.27
N TYR A 41 -8.16 16.90 0.53
CA TYR A 41 -9.51 16.76 1.08
C TYR A 41 -10.21 15.48 0.66
N ASN A 42 -9.84 14.93 -0.51
CA ASN A 42 -10.52 13.81 -1.17
C ASN A 42 -9.50 12.77 -1.66
N ALA A 43 -10.00 11.69 -2.27
CA ALA A 43 -9.19 10.76 -3.04
C ALA A 43 -8.81 11.37 -4.40
N PHE A 44 -7.57 11.21 -4.82
CA PHE A 44 -7.11 11.62 -6.14
C PHE A 44 -7.54 10.59 -7.20
N GLY A 45 -8.07 11.07 -8.32
CA GLY A 45 -8.35 10.21 -9.48
C GLY A 45 -7.09 9.92 -10.30
N PRO A 46 -7.18 8.95 -11.23
CA PRO A 46 -6.04 8.58 -12.09
C PRO A 46 -5.52 9.72 -12.97
N THR A 47 -6.38 10.68 -13.31
CA THR A 47 -6.06 11.85 -14.13
C THR A 47 -5.92 13.13 -13.32
N SER A 48 -5.85 13.05 -12.00
CA SER A 48 -5.70 14.21 -11.13
C SER A 48 -4.42 14.98 -11.44
N ASP A 49 -4.55 16.31 -11.55
CA ASP A 49 -3.41 17.22 -11.67
C ASP A 49 -2.75 17.53 -10.32
N SER A 50 -3.36 17.06 -9.24
CA SER A 50 -2.93 17.29 -7.86
C SER A 50 -2.41 16.01 -7.21
N GLY A 51 -1.52 16.17 -6.25
CA GLY A 51 -0.97 15.13 -5.41
C GLY A 51 -0.38 15.69 -4.13
N ILE A 52 0.41 14.91 -3.42
CA ILE A 52 1.14 15.38 -2.24
C ILE A 52 2.18 16.43 -2.66
N ASN A 53 2.23 17.54 -1.93
CA ASN A 53 3.15 18.62 -2.23
C ASN A 53 4.58 18.23 -1.82
N SER A 54 5.56 18.57 -2.67
CA SER A 54 6.99 18.31 -2.41
C SER A 54 7.55 19.04 -1.19
N ASN A 55 6.85 20.04 -0.65
CA ASN A 55 7.23 20.72 0.59
C ASN A 55 6.77 19.97 1.85
N GLU A 56 5.93 18.94 1.70
CA GLU A 56 5.47 18.13 2.82
C GLU A 56 6.54 17.08 3.16
N TYR A 57 7.17 17.25 4.32
CA TYR A 57 8.19 16.33 4.81
C TYR A 57 7.56 15.05 5.33
N THR A 58 7.82 13.95 4.65
CA THR A 58 7.21 12.64 4.95
C THR A 58 8.01 11.85 5.98
N LEU A 59 7.35 10.89 6.62
CA LEU A 59 8.02 9.90 7.48
C LEU A 59 9.14 9.15 6.74
N ALA A 60 8.95 8.86 5.45
CA ALA A 60 9.96 8.19 4.64
C ALA A 60 11.20 9.09 4.43
N GLU A 61 11.00 10.38 4.11
CA GLU A 61 12.11 11.34 4.00
C GLU A 61 12.86 11.50 5.33
N MET A 62 12.12 11.63 6.43
CA MET A 62 12.71 11.74 7.76
C MET A 62 13.58 10.52 8.11
N LEU A 63 13.09 9.32 7.83
CA LEU A 63 13.85 8.10 8.12
C LEU A 63 15.03 7.93 7.16
N LYS A 64 14.88 8.25 5.90
CA LYS A 64 15.95 8.25 4.91
C LYS A 64 17.08 9.20 5.29
N ASP A 65 16.76 10.42 5.73
CA ASP A 65 17.74 11.41 6.22
C ASP A 65 18.49 10.91 7.48
N ASN A 66 17.91 9.93 8.19
CA ASN A 66 18.53 9.27 9.34
C ASN A 66 19.16 7.89 8.99
N GLY A 67 19.40 7.62 7.71
CA GLY A 67 20.16 6.46 7.25
C GLY A 67 19.36 5.17 7.14
N TYR A 68 18.03 5.25 7.05
CA TYR A 68 17.18 4.08 6.78
C TYR A 68 17.05 3.85 5.27
N GLU A 69 17.09 2.59 4.87
CA GLU A 69 16.62 2.16 3.55
C GLU A 69 15.09 2.15 3.54
N THR A 70 14.46 2.72 2.51
CA THR A 70 13.02 2.97 2.54
C THR A 70 12.29 2.29 1.40
N GLY A 71 11.23 1.53 1.71
CA GLY A 71 10.42 0.82 0.71
C GLY A 71 8.93 1.01 0.95
N ILE A 72 8.18 1.14 -0.15
CA ILE A 72 6.72 1.08 -0.14
C ILE A 72 6.23 0.06 -1.16
N PHE A 73 5.38 -0.86 -0.71
CA PHE A 73 4.79 -1.90 -1.56
C PHE A 73 3.28 -1.89 -1.43
N GLY A 74 2.60 -1.67 -2.58
CA GLY A 74 1.15 -1.58 -2.65
C GLY A 74 0.60 -0.29 -3.22
N LYS A 75 -0.49 0.22 -2.65
CA LYS A 75 -1.21 1.40 -3.13
C LYS A 75 -0.61 2.68 -2.58
N TRP A 76 -0.14 3.57 -3.47
CA TRP A 76 0.32 4.92 -3.12
C TRP A 76 -0.83 5.89 -2.85
N HIS A 77 -1.57 6.24 -3.87
CA HIS A 77 -2.75 7.11 -3.89
C HIS A 77 -2.52 8.55 -3.39
N LEU A 78 -1.33 9.09 -3.61
CA LEU A 78 -0.99 10.49 -3.29
C LEU A 78 -0.57 11.30 -4.52
N GLY A 79 -1.08 10.91 -5.69
CA GLY A 79 -0.85 11.52 -6.99
C GLY A 79 -0.23 10.57 -7.99
N SER A 80 -0.60 10.72 -9.28
CA SER A 80 -0.19 9.83 -10.38
C SER A 80 0.74 10.48 -11.39
N LYS A 81 1.04 11.78 -11.27
CA LYS A 81 2.08 12.45 -12.05
C LYS A 81 3.45 12.16 -11.46
N LYS A 82 4.49 12.23 -12.29
CA LYS A 82 5.88 11.88 -11.90
C LYS A 82 6.35 12.62 -10.66
N GLU A 83 6.04 13.91 -10.55
CA GLU A 83 6.42 14.74 -9.38
C GLU A 83 5.85 14.24 -8.05
N PHE A 84 4.77 13.44 -8.10
CA PHE A 84 4.10 12.89 -6.92
C PHE A 84 4.44 11.42 -6.65
N PHE A 85 5.36 10.82 -7.40
CA PHE A 85 5.70 9.41 -7.19
C PHE A 85 6.35 9.17 -5.83
N PRO A 86 6.18 7.99 -5.23
CA PRO A 86 6.75 7.65 -3.93
C PRO A 86 8.25 7.92 -3.84
N THR A 87 8.97 7.70 -4.95
CA THR A 87 10.43 7.93 -5.04
C THR A 87 10.84 9.38 -4.90
N ASN A 88 9.92 10.33 -5.12
CA ASN A 88 10.13 11.77 -4.89
C ASN A 88 9.70 12.21 -3.48
N HIS A 89 9.24 11.27 -2.65
CA HIS A 89 8.76 11.50 -1.28
C HIS A 89 9.40 10.55 -0.27
N GLY A 90 10.70 10.29 -0.47
CA GLY A 90 11.56 9.62 0.49
C GLY A 90 11.65 8.10 0.37
N PHE A 91 10.94 7.44 -0.55
CA PHE A 91 11.07 6.01 -0.76
C PHE A 91 12.14 5.66 -1.80
N ASP A 92 13.06 4.77 -1.45
CA ASP A 92 14.09 4.25 -2.35
C ASP A 92 13.54 3.21 -3.31
N GLU A 93 12.58 2.42 -2.84
CA GLU A 93 11.92 1.38 -3.63
C GLU A 93 10.40 1.49 -3.56
N PHE A 94 9.77 1.36 -4.72
CA PHE A 94 8.33 1.27 -4.88
C PHE A 94 7.95 0.11 -5.78
N TYR A 95 6.96 -0.68 -5.35
CA TYR A 95 6.26 -1.64 -6.20
C TYR A 95 4.77 -1.59 -5.91
N GLY A 96 3.95 -1.26 -6.90
CA GLY A 96 2.52 -1.15 -6.65
C GLY A 96 1.79 -0.29 -7.66
N ILE A 97 0.67 0.28 -7.21
CA ILE A 97 -0.26 1.09 -8.00
C ILE A 97 -0.32 2.53 -7.48
N LEU A 98 -0.43 3.48 -8.42
CA LEU A 98 -0.38 4.91 -8.08
C LEU A 98 -1.71 5.48 -7.60
N TYR A 99 -2.84 4.83 -7.91
CA TYR A 99 -4.19 5.24 -7.49
C TYR A 99 -5.01 4.04 -7.05
N SER A 100 -6.29 4.21 -6.77
CA SER A 100 -7.12 3.15 -6.20
C SER A 100 -7.42 2.04 -7.22
N ASN A 101 -7.43 0.81 -6.75
CA ASN A 101 -7.65 -0.40 -7.54
C ASN A 101 -9.04 -0.49 -8.20
N ASP A 102 -10.02 0.27 -7.71
CA ASP A 102 -11.36 0.40 -8.28
C ASP A 102 -11.44 1.40 -9.45
N MET A 103 -10.48 2.31 -9.57
CA MET A 103 -10.41 3.32 -10.63
C MET A 103 -9.81 2.74 -11.92
N TRP A 104 -10.49 1.79 -12.55
CA TRP A 104 -9.92 0.84 -13.49
C TRP A 104 -10.96 0.39 -14.53
N ARG A 105 -10.58 0.33 -15.80
CA ARG A 105 -11.52 0.04 -16.91
C ARG A 105 -12.09 -1.39 -16.91
N TRP A 106 -11.46 -2.32 -16.21
CA TRP A 106 -11.92 -3.71 -16.06
C TRP A 106 -12.70 -3.94 -14.77
N HIS A 107 -13.19 -2.88 -14.12
CA HIS A 107 -13.97 -3.00 -12.89
C HIS A 107 -15.23 -3.87 -13.14
N PRO A 108 -15.40 -4.99 -12.42
CA PRO A 108 -16.44 -5.97 -12.74
C PRO A 108 -17.87 -5.42 -12.61
N GLU A 109 -18.08 -4.46 -11.70
CA GLU A 109 -19.40 -3.87 -11.43
C GLU A 109 -19.58 -2.47 -12.01
N ASN A 110 -18.52 -1.83 -12.49
CA ASN A 110 -18.56 -0.46 -13.03
C ASN A 110 -17.56 -0.28 -14.18
N PRO A 111 -17.68 -1.01 -15.28
CA PRO A 111 -16.71 -0.97 -16.38
C PRO A 111 -16.70 0.37 -17.14
N GLU A 112 -17.73 1.20 -17.00
CA GLU A 112 -17.81 2.53 -17.63
C GLU A 112 -17.32 3.66 -16.69
N GLY A 113 -17.04 3.36 -15.43
CA GLY A 113 -16.72 4.36 -14.42
C GLY A 113 -15.35 5.02 -14.62
N TYR A 114 -14.36 4.25 -15.03
CA TYR A 114 -12.99 4.70 -15.24
C TYR A 114 -12.41 4.08 -16.51
N PRO A 115 -12.11 4.86 -17.56
CA PRO A 115 -11.54 4.34 -18.80
C PRO A 115 -10.03 4.07 -18.72
N GLN A 116 -9.38 4.33 -17.60
CA GLN A 116 -7.93 4.24 -17.42
C GLN A 116 -7.46 2.82 -17.19
N ASP A 117 -6.23 2.57 -17.64
CA ASP A 117 -5.49 1.34 -17.34
C ASP A 117 -4.95 1.41 -15.93
N LEU A 118 -5.14 0.38 -15.12
CA LEU A 118 -4.44 0.25 -13.84
C LEU A 118 -3.06 -0.34 -14.12
N LEU A 119 -2.01 0.48 -13.97
CA LEU A 119 -0.64 0.06 -14.21
C LEU A 119 0.04 -0.35 -12.90
N LEU A 120 0.78 -1.45 -12.98
CA LEU A 120 1.72 -1.86 -11.94
C LEU A 120 3.07 -1.19 -12.22
N TYR A 121 3.64 -0.60 -11.18
CA TYR A 121 4.92 0.11 -11.27
C TYR A 121 6.00 -0.56 -10.45
N ARG A 122 7.25 -0.39 -10.92
CA ARG A 122 8.46 -0.52 -10.11
C ARG A 122 9.21 0.81 -10.18
N ASN A 123 9.29 1.47 -9.05
CA ASN A 123 9.77 2.86 -8.96
C ASN A 123 8.98 3.76 -9.92
N GLU A 124 9.65 4.40 -10.88
CA GLU A 124 9.00 5.26 -11.88
C GLU A 124 8.61 4.53 -13.18
N ASN A 125 8.90 3.23 -13.27
CA ASN A 125 8.71 2.47 -14.50
C ASN A 125 7.43 1.64 -14.46
N PRO A 126 6.50 1.83 -15.40
CA PRO A 126 5.37 0.93 -15.55
C PRO A 126 5.87 -0.44 -16.04
N LEU A 127 5.42 -1.51 -15.37
CA LEU A 127 5.78 -2.88 -15.70
C LEU A 127 4.76 -3.54 -16.62
N LYS A 128 3.49 -3.45 -16.24
CA LYS A 128 2.37 -4.07 -16.97
C LYS A 128 1.05 -3.40 -16.60
N GLU A 129 0.05 -3.56 -17.47
CA GLU A 129 -1.35 -3.33 -17.11
C GLU A 129 -1.85 -4.48 -16.24
N ILE A 130 -2.59 -4.15 -15.19
CA ILE A 130 -3.28 -5.12 -14.35
C ILE A 130 -4.66 -5.35 -14.95
N ILE A 131 -4.88 -6.53 -15.51
CA ILE A 131 -6.19 -6.97 -16.00
C ILE A 131 -6.92 -7.76 -14.91
N ASP A 132 -6.16 -8.55 -14.15
CA ASP A 132 -6.61 -9.34 -13.02
C ASP A 132 -5.81 -8.95 -11.77
N GLN A 133 -6.52 -8.67 -10.68
CA GLN A 133 -5.92 -8.23 -9.41
C GLN A 133 -5.69 -9.37 -8.41
N SER A 134 -6.05 -10.60 -8.76
CA SER A 134 -6.05 -11.76 -7.84
C SER A 134 -4.71 -12.01 -7.16
N ASN A 135 -3.60 -11.77 -7.86
CA ASN A 135 -2.26 -11.98 -7.31
C ASN A 135 -1.63 -10.72 -6.67
N LEU A 136 -2.35 -9.60 -6.59
CA LEU A 136 -1.73 -8.34 -6.16
C LEU A 136 -1.27 -8.39 -4.69
N THR A 137 -2.03 -8.99 -3.79
CA THR A 137 -1.64 -9.18 -2.37
C THR A 137 -0.43 -10.10 -2.26
N LYS A 138 -0.39 -11.19 -3.01
CA LYS A 138 0.72 -12.16 -3.07
C LYS A 138 2.01 -11.51 -3.60
N ASP A 139 1.90 -10.74 -4.68
CA ASP A 139 3.04 -10.03 -5.29
C ASP A 139 3.63 -8.99 -4.31
N ILE A 140 2.78 -8.18 -3.68
CA ILE A 140 3.18 -7.18 -2.67
C ILE A 140 3.89 -7.86 -1.48
N THR A 141 3.37 -8.99 -1.02
CA THR A 141 4.00 -9.79 0.06
C THR A 141 5.39 -10.27 -0.33
N THR A 142 5.51 -10.80 -1.54
CA THR A 142 6.79 -11.29 -2.08
C THR A 142 7.82 -10.16 -2.18
N GLU A 143 7.45 -9.01 -2.71
CA GLU A 143 8.33 -7.85 -2.81
C GLU A 143 8.73 -7.30 -1.42
N SER A 144 7.83 -7.33 -0.45
CA SER A 144 8.11 -6.96 0.94
C SER A 144 9.15 -7.89 1.57
N ILE A 145 9.02 -9.19 1.37
CA ILE A 145 9.98 -10.20 1.86
C ILE A 145 11.36 -10.01 1.19
N ASN A 146 11.38 -9.77 -0.11
CA ASN A 146 12.63 -9.51 -0.86
C ASN A 146 13.34 -8.24 -0.35
N PHE A 147 12.58 -7.19 -0.04
CA PHE A 147 13.12 -5.97 0.53
C PHE A 147 13.74 -6.20 1.91
N ILE A 148 13.08 -6.97 2.79
CA ILE A 148 13.62 -7.32 4.11
C ILE A 148 14.92 -8.12 3.95
N GLU A 149 14.95 -9.15 3.10
CA GLU A 149 16.16 -9.93 2.84
C GLU A 149 17.32 -9.09 2.35
N LYS A 150 17.06 -8.17 1.42
CA LYS A 150 18.05 -7.26 0.87
C LYS A 150 18.64 -6.31 1.92
N ASN A 151 17.82 -5.87 2.87
CA ASN A 151 18.17 -4.81 3.81
C ASN A 151 18.35 -5.31 5.26
N LYS A 152 18.41 -6.61 5.50
CA LYS A 152 18.49 -7.21 6.85
C LYS A 152 19.70 -6.76 7.69
N ASP A 153 20.76 -6.29 7.06
CA ASP A 153 21.96 -5.79 7.73
C ASP A 153 21.94 -4.25 7.92
N ASN A 154 20.87 -3.58 7.49
CA ASN A 154 20.68 -2.13 7.56
C ASN A 154 19.43 -1.77 8.37
N SER A 155 19.38 -0.55 8.90
CA SER A 155 18.09 -0.01 9.35
C SER A 155 17.20 0.25 8.16
N PHE A 156 15.94 -0.19 8.21
CA PHE A 156 15.01 0.04 7.10
C PHE A 156 13.62 0.48 7.59
N PHE A 157 12.92 1.15 6.71
CA PHE A 157 11.50 1.48 6.84
C PHE A 157 10.72 0.84 5.69
N LEU A 158 9.80 -0.03 6.03
CA LEU A 158 8.94 -0.73 5.08
C LEU A 158 7.47 -0.36 5.31
N TYR A 159 6.85 0.27 4.30
CA TYR A 159 5.43 0.59 4.30
C TYR A 159 4.68 -0.37 3.37
N ILE A 160 4.00 -1.37 3.94
CA ILE A 160 3.17 -2.31 3.20
C ILE A 160 1.75 -1.74 3.14
N ALA A 161 1.35 -1.29 1.96
CA ALA A 161 0.11 -0.57 1.73
C ALA A 161 -0.84 -1.39 0.85
N HIS A 162 -1.31 -2.55 1.34
CA HIS A 162 -2.22 -3.42 0.59
C HIS A 162 -3.39 -2.64 -0.01
N PRO A 163 -3.74 -2.84 -1.32
CA PRO A 163 -4.95 -2.30 -1.91
C PRO A 163 -6.21 -2.96 -1.34
N GLN A 164 -6.15 -4.26 -1.06
CA GLN A 164 -7.23 -4.99 -0.41
C GLN A 164 -7.31 -4.65 1.09
N PRO A 165 -8.50 -4.70 1.71
CA PRO A 165 -9.80 -5.20 1.23
C PRO A 165 -10.68 -4.12 0.57
N HIS A 166 -10.10 -3.16 -0.15
CA HIS A 166 -10.90 -2.20 -0.94
C HIS A 166 -11.58 -2.90 -2.11
N VAL A 167 -12.85 -2.60 -2.35
CA VAL A 167 -13.59 -3.15 -3.50
C VAL A 167 -13.03 -2.61 -4.84
N PRO A 168 -13.13 -3.37 -5.94
CA PRO A 168 -13.60 -4.75 -6.02
C PRO A 168 -12.63 -5.72 -5.33
N LEU A 169 -13.20 -6.74 -4.69
CA LEU A 169 -12.43 -7.72 -3.93
C LEU A 169 -11.82 -8.76 -4.86
N PHE A 170 -10.54 -9.05 -4.63
CA PHE A 170 -9.80 -10.10 -5.31
C PHE A 170 -8.95 -10.86 -4.29
N VAL A 171 -8.79 -12.15 -4.52
CA VAL A 171 -7.98 -13.05 -3.70
C VAL A 171 -7.21 -13.99 -4.62
N SER A 172 -6.04 -14.46 -4.20
CA SER A 172 -5.29 -15.44 -4.97
C SER A 172 -5.94 -16.83 -4.89
N GLU A 173 -5.66 -17.69 -5.88
CA GLU A 173 -6.22 -19.03 -6.01
C GLU A 173 -6.06 -19.86 -4.73
N ASP A 174 -4.95 -19.70 -4.01
CA ASP A 174 -4.68 -20.42 -2.76
C ASP A 174 -5.68 -20.08 -1.64
N PHE A 175 -6.41 -18.97 -1.74
CA PHE A 175 -7.36 -18.46 -0.75
C PHE A 175 -8.80 -18.42 -1.25
N GLU A 176 -9.06 -18.76 -2.52
CA GLU A 176 -10.40 -18.77 -3.09
C GLU A 176 -11.26 -19.84 -2.40
N ASP A 177 -12.44 -19.43 -1.91
CA ASP A 177 -13.39 -20.27 -1.16
C ASP A 177 -12.80 -20.99 0.08
N LEU A 178 -11.65 -20.56 0.57
CA LEU A 178 -10.92 -21.20 1.66
C LEU A 178 -11.69 -21.15 2.98
N THR A 179 -12.32 -20.04 3.30
CA THR A 179 -13.00 -19.85 4.59
C THR A 179 -14.42 -20.40 4.61
N GLY A 180 -15.05 -20.56 3.46
CA GLY A 180 -16.48 -20.87 3.34
C GLY A 180 -17.42 -19.74 3.83
N ASN A 181 -16.87 -18.54 4.11
CA ASN A 181 -17.59 -17.36 4.60
C ASN A 181 -17.67 -16.22 3.58
N GLY A 182 -17.34 -16.53 2.33
CA GLY A 182 -17.41 -15.61 1.19
C GLY A 182 -16.13 -14.80 0.99
N LEU A 183 -16.05 -14.18 -0.19
CA LEU A 183 -14.83 -13.53 -0.73
C LEU A 183 -14.18 -12.50 0.23
N TYR A 184 -14.99 -11.74 0.98
CA TYR A 184 -14.42 -10.79 1.94
C TYR A 184 -13.60 -11.48 3.05
N ALA A 185 -14.12 -12.60 3.57
CA ALA A 185 -13.42 -13.38 4.59
C ALA A 185 -12.12 -14.00 4.03
N ASP A 186 -12.14 -14.45 2.78
CA ASP A 186 -10.98 -15.02 2.10
C ASP A 186 -9.90 -13.94 1.90
N VAL A 187 -10.29 -12.74 1.46
CA VAL A 187 -9.38 -11.58 1.31
C VAL A 187 -8.74 -11.19 2.65
N ILE A 188 -9.51 -11.12 3.73
CA ILE A 188 -8.97 -10.82 5.07
C ILE A 188 -8.00 -11.92 5.52
N THR A 189 -8.29 -13.17 5.20
CA THR A 189 -7.41 -14.31 5.52
C THR A 189 -6.09 -14.23 4.73
N GLU A 190 -6.13 -13.84 3.45
CA GLU A 190 -4.91 -13.63 2.66
C GLU A 190 -4.06 -12.46 3.19
N ILE A 191 -4.70 -11.36 3.62
CA ILE A 191 -3.98 -10.24 4.25
C ILE A 191 -3.33 -10.68 5.57
N ASP A 192 -4.04 -11.42 6.41
CA ASP A 192 -3.48 -11.97 7.66
C ASP A 192 -2.32 -12.92 7.39
N TYR A 193 -2.43 -13.76 6.36
CA TYR A 193 -1.32 -14.61 5.91
C TYR A 193 -0.13 -13.77 5.43
N SER A 194 -0.34 -12.73 4.65
CA SER A 194 0.69 -11.79 4.21
C SER A 194 1.46 -11.19 5.40
N VAL A 195 0.73 -10.72 6.42
CA VAL A 195 1.34 -10.21 7.67
C VAL A 195 2.18 -11.31 8.34
N GLY A 196 1.65 -12.53 8.44
CA GLY A 196 2.40 -13.68 9.00
C GLY A 196 3.71 -13.95 8.27
N ARG A 197 3.69 -13.95 6.93
CA ARG A 197 4.89 -14.17 6.10
C ARG A 197 5.95 -13.07 6.29
N VAL A 198 5.51 -11.82 6.44
CA VAL A 198 6.43 -10.69 6.71
C VAL A 198 7.06 -10.83 8.09
N LEU A 199 6.27 -11.14 9.12
CA LEU A 199 6.77 -11.33 10.49
C LEU A 199 7.74 -12.51 10.57
N GLU A 200 7.41 -13.65 9.94
CA GLU A 200 8.29 -14.81 9.84
C GLU A 200 9.63 -14.43 9.20
N LYS A 201 9.61 -13.62 8.13
CA LYS A 201 10.83 -13.17 7.48
C LYS A 201 11.68 -12.25 8.37
N ILE A 202 11.07 -11.41 9.17
CA ILE A 202 11.76 -10.57 10.16
C ILE A 202 12.46 -11.47 11.21
N GLU A 203 11.75 -12.45 11.77
CA GLU A 203 12.32 -13.41 12.72
C GLU A 203 13.48 -14.21 12.12
N GLU A 204 13.30 -14.79 10.92
CA GLU A 204 14.33 -15.55 10.19
C GLU A 204 15.59 -14.72 9.92
N SER A 205 15.43 -13.40 9.75
CA SER A 205 16.53 -12.46 9.51
C SER A 205 17.24 -12.04 10.81
N GLY A 206 16.74 -12.44 11.97
CA GLY A 206 17.30 -12.08 13.27
C GLY A 206 17.04 -10.64 13.70
N LEU A 207 15.94 -10.03 13.21
CA LEU A 207 15.54 -8.65 13.45
C LEU A 207 14.50 -8.55 14.57
#